data_bfe38b5907e21721e6fe905e185b04a8
#
_entry.id   bfe38b5907e21721e6fe905e185b04a8
#
_cell.length_a   1.000
_cell.length_b   1.000
_cell.length_c   1.000
_cell.angle_alpha   90.00
_cell.angle_beta   90.00
_cell.angle_gamma   90.00
#
_symmetry.space_group_name_H-M   'P 1'
#
loop_
_entity.id
_entity.type
_entity.pdbx_description
1 polymer ?
#
loop_
_entity_poly.entity_id
_entity_poly.type
_entity_poly.pdbx_seq_one_letter_code
_entity_poly.pdbx_strand_id
1 'polypeptide(L)'
;MTSVVTRGRHADGDPRAPGAGRWSILALLCFSLLLIAVDATVLHIAVPALTAALEPSSVELLWIIDVYSLVVAPLLLTFGTLGDRYGRKRLVLAGYLVFGVASAAAAFAPTPSALISARALLGVGGAMIMPATLSIIRQVFTDRHERAVALGIWSAVAAAGAAVGPLVGGVLVEHFWWGAVFLINVPILVVLLPSAARLLPGGRTRSDRPWDALSALLSVLGILGLAFGLKEAGAGHPGGAVVFLAGAGTLAWFVHRQRRLPFPLLDLDLFRRPAFCAGVGGVLLTVFSLVGLELMLAQYLQLVLGDSPLQAAVRMLPLMIASIAGGLTGARLLRRFGLRATMSGGLALTALSLTPTLAWGTEGHPIALTFCFVGIGFGIQVTLLAASDTIMSSTPEALAGSAAATEETAYELGAGLGVAVLGTITTIVYAPSLARIPGIGPGAMDQARQSLASAAHVAQEIGGAGGKALLAAARLAFVSGLHSTIVVSVLLLGTTALAVAFLVPGRSREGRDDSP
;
A
#
# COMPACT_ATOMS: atom_id res chain seq x y z
N MET A 1 -72.62 -6.13 -7.46
CA MET A 1 -71.28 -6.66 -7.89
C MET A 1 -70.25 -5.81 -7.30
N THR A 2 -69.71 -6.28 -6.18
CA THR A 2 -68.81 -5.59 -5.26
C THR A 2 -67.35 -5.91 -5.63
N SER A 3 -66.56 -4.91 -6.04
CA SER A 3 -65.14 -5.05 -6.32
C SER A 3 -64.33 -4.93 -5.03
N VAL A 4 -63.66 -6.03 -4.65
CA VAL A 4 -62.75 -6.11 -3.53
C VAL A 4 -61.40 -5.51 -3.97
N VAL A 5 -61.05 -4.34 -3.43
CA VAL A 5 -59.72 -3.75 -3.55
C VAL A 5 -58.83 -4.37 -2.48
N THR A 6 -57.94 -5.27 -2.89
CA THR A 6 -56.85 -5.80 -2.04
C THR A 6 -55.81 -4.72 -1.84
N ARG A 7 -55.80 -4.10 -0.66
CA ARG A 7 -54.68 -3.26 -0.17
C ARG A 7 -53.44 -4.14 0.03
N GLY A 8 -52.45 -3.98 -0.84
CA GLY A 8 -51.10 -4.50 -0.61
C GLY A 8 -50.52 -3.91 0.69
N ARG A 9 -50.20 -4.78 1.64
CA ARG A 9 -49.40 -4.43 2.80
C ARG A 9 -48.00 -4.01 2.32
N HIS A 10 -47.76 -2.70 2.34
CA HIS A 10 -46.39 -2.21 2.40
C HIS A 10 -45.76 -2.74 3.71
N ALA A 11 -44.69 -3.54 3.59
CA ALA A 11 -43.89 -3.92 4.70
C ALA A 11 -43.23 -2.65 5.26
N ASP A 12 -43.70 -2.24 6.44
CA ASP A 12 -43.11 -1.15 7.20
C ASP A 12 -41.62 -1.48 7.47
N GLY A 13 -40.73 -0.75 6.82
CA GLY A 13 -39.31 -0.69 7.17
C GLY A 13 -39.19 -0.07 8.56
N ASP A 14 -38.53 -0.78 9.45
CA ASP A 14 -38.18 -0.38 10.82
C ASP A 14 -37.61 1.08 10.84
N PRO A 15 -38.29 2.06 11.46
CA PRO A 15 -37.82 3.44 11.52
C PRO A 15 -36.81 3.62 12.66
N ARG A 16 -35.62 3.04 12.51
CA ARG A 16 -34.49 3.37 13.42
C ARG A 16 -33.81 4.65 12.95
N ALA A 17 -34.21 5.69 13.64
CA ALA A 17 -33.62 7.02 13.81
C ALA A 17 -32.84 7.64 12.64
N PRO A 18 -33.29 8.77 12.11
CA PRO A 18 -32.64 9.52 11.06
C PRO A 18 -31.46 10.31 11.64
N GLY A 19 -30.29 10.16 11.04
CA GLY A 19 -29.19 11.09 11.14
C GLY A 19 -27.99 10.64 12.01
N ALA A 20 -28.15 10.40 13.29
CA ALA A 20 -27.00 10.12 14.19
C ALA A 20 -26.37 8.73 13.98
N GLY A 21 -27.15 7.70 13.69
CA GLY A 21 -26.64 6.33 13.55
C GLY A 21 -25.75 6.10 12.31
N ARG A 22 -25.98 6.78 11.21
CA ARG A 22 -25.18 6.63 9.97
C ARG A 22 -23.77 7.23 10.09
N TRP A 23 -23.63 8.34 10.80
CA TRP A 23 -22.33 8.96 11.07
C TRP A 23 -21.49 8.13 12.05
N SER A 24 -22.15 7.47 13.03
CA SER A 24 -21.47 6.51 13.92
C SER A 24 -20.97 5.28 13.14
N ILE A 25 -21.73 4.80 12.14
CA ILE A 25 -21.27 3.75 11.24
C ILE A 25 -20.06 4.23 10.43
N LEU A 26 -20.09 5.44 9.87
CA LEU A 26 -18.97 6.02 9.16
C LEU A 26 -17.73 6.11 10.05
N ALA A 27 -17.86 6.63 11.28
CA ALA A 27 -16.76 6.71 12.23
C ALA A 27 -16.13 5.32 12.49
N LEU A 28 -16.95 4.30 12.73
CA LEU A 28 -16.49 2.92 12.90
C LEU A 28 -15.68 2.43 11.70
N LEU A 29 -16.19 2.64 10.48
CA LEU A 29 -15.53 2.22 9.24
C LEU A 29 -14.24 3.01 8.97
N CYS A 30 -14.22 4.29 9.33
CA CYS A 30 -13.01 5.12 9.29
C CYS A 30 -11.94 4.63 10.28
N PHE A 31 -12.31 4.25 11.50
CA PHE A 31 -11.37 3.66 12.46
C PHE A 31 -10.80 2.32 11.96
N SER A 32 -11.61 1.52 11.28
CA SER A 32 -11.13 0.27 10.65
C SER A 32 -10.09 0.52 9.56
N LEU A 33 -10.34 1.54 8.74
CA LEU A 33 -9.43 1.92 7.67
C LEU A 33 -8.15 2.56 8.22
N LEU A 34 -8.28 3.41 9.24
CA LEU A 34 -7.13 4.00 9.95
C LEU A 34 -6.19 2.92 10.48
N LEU A 35 -6.75 1.88 11.13
CA LEU A 35 -6.00 0.75 11.65
C LEU A 35 -5.23 0.03 10.55
N ILE A 36 -5.88 -0.27 9.42
CA ILE A 36 -5.26 -0.93 8.27
C ILE A 36 -4.15 -0.05 7.68
N ALA A 37 -4.41 1.25 7.49
CA ALA A 37 -3.46 2.19 6.90
C ALA A 37 -2.23 2.41 7.78
N VAL A 38 -2.41 2.47 9.11
CA VAL A 38 -1.30 2.53 10.07
C VAL A 38 -0.49 1.22 10.03
N ASP A 39 -1.14 0.05 10.06
CA ASP A 39 -0.46 -1.26 10.01
C ASP A 39 0.41 -1.43 8.76
N ALA A 40 -0.04 -0.91 7.62
CA ALA A 40 0.70 -0.97 6.36
C ALA A 40 2.02 -0.18 6.40
N THR A 41 2.10 0.91 7.14
CA THR A 41 3.24 1.85 7.11
C THR A 41 4.08 1.85 8.40
N VAL A 42 3.52 1.46 9.54
CA VAL A 42 4.19 1.43 10.85
C VAL A 42 5.44 0.54 10.84
N LEU A 43 5.43 -0.51 10.05
CA LEU A 43 6.52 -1.49 9.98
C LEU A 43 7.81 -0.90 9.40
N HIS A 44 7.75 0.10 8.51
CA HIS A 44 8.94 0.67 7.88
C HIS A 44 9.94 1.23 8.90
N ILE A 45 9.43 1.82 9.98
CA ILE A 45 10.27 2.34 11.08
C ILE A 45 10.75 1.22 12.00
N ALA A 46 9.99 0.12 12.11
CA ALA A 46 10.33 -1.00 12.99
C ALA A 46 11.40 -1.97 12.40
N VAL A 47 11.69 -1.89 11.10
CA VAL A 47 12.59 -2.80 10.38
C VAL A 47 13.96 -2.95 11.07
N PRO A 48 14.69 -1.91 11.49
CA PRO A 48 15.99 -2.09 12.13
C PRO A 48 15.91 -2.87 13.46
N ALA A 49 14.92 -2.54 14.31
CA ALA A 49 14.72 -3.22 15.59
C ALA A 49 14.27 -4.68 15.41
N LEU A 50 13.39 -4.93 14.43
CA LEU A 50 12.95 -6.27 14.05
C LEU A 50 14.13 -7.10 13.52
N THR A 51 14.97 -6.52 12.66
CA THR A 51 16.14 -7.20 12.09
C THR A 51 17.13 -7.58 13.17
N ALA A 52 17.38 -6.71 14.15
CA ALA A 52 18.25 -6.99 15.29
C ALA A 52 17.69 -8.11 16.20
N ALA A 53 16.36 -8.27 16.26
CA ALA A 53 15.73 -9.26 17.14
C ALA A 53 15.53 -10.64 16.51
N LEU A 54 15.21 -10.70 15.20
CA LEU A 54 14.86 -11.94 14.49
C LEU A 54 15.90 -12.40 13.49
N GLU A 55 16.90 -11.58 13.18
CA GLU A 55 18.00 -11.85 12.24
C GLU A 55 17.53 -12.46 10.90
N PRO A 56 16.52 -11.88 10.23
CA PRO A 56 16.02 -12.41 8.97
C PRO A 56 17.08 -12.28 7.88
N SER A 57 17.11 -13.25 6.95
CA SER A 57 17.83 -13.09 5.69
C SER A 57 17.26 -11.92 4.88
N SER A 58 18.02 -11.42 3.90
CA SER A 58 17.56 -10.33 3.02
C SER A 58 16.24 -10.66 2.31
N VAL A 59 16.04 -11.90 1.88
CA VAL A 59 14.81 -12.36 1.24
C VAL A 59 13.65 -12.41 2.24
N GLU A 60 13.88 -12.95 3.44
CA GLU A 60 12.85 -13.00 4.50
C GLU A 60 12.43 -11.60 4.94
N LEU A 61 13.38 -10.66 5.04
CA LEU A 61 13.09 -9.28 5.39
C LEU A 61 12.14 -8.62 4.37
N LEU A 62 12.40 -8.80 3.08
CA LEU A 62 11.51 -8.32 2.02
C LEU A 62 10.13 -8.97 2.09
N TRP A 63 10.05 -10.27 2.44
CA TRP A 63 8.77 -10.96 2.64
C TRP A 63 8.00 -10.44 3.84
N ILE A 64 8.66 -10.19 4.97
CA ILE A 64 8.04 -9.61 6.17
C ILE A 64 7.34 -8.30 5.82
N ILE A 65 7.92 -7.49 4.95
CA ILE A 65 7.41 -6.16 4.63
C ILE A 65 6.27 -6.23 3.61
N ASP A 66 6.45 -6.94 2.50
CA ASP A 66 5.56 -6.84 1.34
C ASP A 66 4.50 -7.93 1.21
N VAL A 67 4.63 -9.08 1.91
CA VAL A 67 3.66 -10.17 1.80
C VAL A 67 2.23 -9.75 2.14
N TYR A 68 2.06 -8.80 3.05
CA TYR A 68 0.77 -8.20 3.38
C TYR A 68 0.10 -7.64 2.12
N SER A 69 0.71 -6.68 1.45
CA SER A 69 0.17 -6.04 0.25
C SER A 69 0.07 -6.99 -0.94
N LEU A 70 1.03 -7.92 -1.10
CA LEU A 70 1.00 -8.94 -2.15
C LEU A 70 -0.16 -9.94 -1.98
N VAL A 71 -0.63 -10.16 -0.75
CA VAL A 71 -1.82 -10.97 -0.44
C VAL A 71 -3.10 -10.14 -0.53
N VAL A 72 -3.08 -8.90 -0.05
CA VAL A 72 -4.25 -8.00 -0.11
C VAL A 72 -4.67 -7.75 -1.55
N ALA A 73 -3.74 -7.38 -2.44
CA ALA A 73 -4.01 -6.97 -3.81
C ALA A 73 -4.93 -7.95 -4.58
N PRO A 74 -4.61 -9.25 -4.71
CA PRO A 74 -5.47 -10.18 -5.44
C PRO A 74 -6.76 -10.53 -4.71
N LEU A 75 -6.78 -10.44 -3.37
CA LEU A 75 -7.93 -10.81 -2.56
C LEU A 75 -8.99 -9.69 -2.45
N LEU A 76 -8.65 -8.43 -2.71
CA LEU A 76 -9.60 -7.31 -2.71
C LEU A 76 -10.78 -7.56 -3.65
N LEU A 77 -10.50 -7.94 -4.90
CA LEU A 77 -11.53 -8.27 -5.90
C LEU A 77 -12.38 -9.47 -5.46
N THR A 78 -11.72 -10.47 -4.89
CA THR A 78 -12.36 -11.70 -4.41
C THR A 78 -13.31 -11.43 -3.23
N PHE A 79 -12.84 -10.74 -2.21
CA PHE A 79 -13.65 -10.44 -1.03
C PHE A 79 -14.72 -9.37 -1.30
N GLY A 80 -14.52 -8.51 -2.28
CA GLY A 80 -15.58 -7.64 -2.80
C GLY A 80 -16.81 -8.44 -3.26
N THR A 81 -16.60 -9.43 -4.12
CA THR A 81 -17.67 -10.31 -4.61
C THR A 81 -18.23 -11.25 -3.53
N LEU A 82 -17.38 -11.72 -2.64
CA LEU A 82 -17.77 -12.60 -1.52
C LEU A 82 -18.66 -11.85 -0.51
N GLY A 83 -18.35 -10.58 -0.25
CA GLY A 83 -19.14 -9.70 0.62
C GLY A 83 -20.56 -9.47 0.11
N ASP A 84 -20.72 -9.36 -1.19
CA ASP A 84 -22.04 -9.23 -1.84
C ASP A 84 -22.87 -10.53 -1.73
N ARG A 85 -22.22 -11.70 -1.68
CA ARG A 85 -22.88 -13.00 -1.58
C ARG A 85 -23.21 -13.41 -0.13
N TYR A 86 -22.26 -13.30 0.78
CA TYR A 86 -22.38 -13.79 2.16
C TYR A 86 -22.78 -12.71 3.17
N GLY A 87 -22.76 -11.45 2.75
CA GLY A 87 -23.13 -10.28 3.55
C GLY A 87 -21.90 -9.51 4.06
N ARG A 88 -21.89 -8.21 3.78
CA ARG A 88 -20.79 -7.28 4.06
C ARG A 88 -20.45 -7.20 5.57
N LYS A 89 -21.48 -7.15 6.43
CA LYS A 89 -21.29 -7.17 7.89
C LYS A 89 -20.53 -8.41 8.38
N ARG A 90 -20.91 -9.60 7.89
CA ARG A 90 -20.24 -10.85 8.29
C ARG A 90 -18.78 -10.85 7.84
N LEU A 91 -18.52 -10.33 6.64
CA LEU A 91 -17.17 -10.23 6.11
C LEU A 91 -16.29 -9.31 6.95
N VAL A 92 -16.80 -8.12 7.34
CA VAL A 92 -16.06 -7.19 8.22
C VAL A 92 -15.77 -7.83 9.58
N LEU A 93 -16.77 -8.49 10.20
CA LEU A 93 -16.57 -9.13 11.52
C LEU A 93 -15.54 -10.26 11.45
N ALA A 94 -15.61 -11.10 10.41
CA ALA A 94 -14.62 -12.16 10.19
C ALA A 94 -13.24 -11.56 9.90
N GLY A 95 -13.17 -10.48 9.11
CA GLY A 95 -11.94 -9.73 8.85
C GLY A 95 -11.30 -9.18 10.13
N TYR A 96 -12.08 -8.59 11.03
CA TYR A 96 -11.58 -8.10 12.32
C TYR A 96 -11.01 -9.24 13.19
N LEU A 97 -11.69 -10.39 13.21
CA LEU A 97 -11.20 -11.54 13.96
C LEU A 97 -9.88 -12.07 13.39
N VAL A 98 -9.83 -12.27 12.06
CA VAL A 98 -8.61 -12.72 11.37
C VAL A 98 -7.48 -11.74 11.59
N PHE A 99 -7.73 -10.44 11.39
CA PHE A 99 -6.73 -9.39 11.55
C PHE A 99 -6.22 -9.29 13.00
N GLY A 100 -7.12 -9.40 14.00
CA GLY A 100 -6.75 -9.36 15.42
C GLY A 100 -5.90 -10.54 15.86
N VAL A 101 -6.29 -11.76 15.46
CA VAL A 101 -5.53 -12.99 15.75
C VAL A 101 -4.16 -12.94 15.06
N ALA A 102 -4.13 -12.51 13.79
CA ALA A 102 -2.90 -12.37 13.03
C ALA A 102 -1.98 -11.29 13.62
N SER A 103 -2.53 -10.16 14.10
CA SER A 103 -1.77 -9.10 14.79
C SER A 103 -1.13 -9.62 16.08
N ALA A 104 -1.88 -10.36 16.89
CA ALA A 104 -1.33 -11.00 18.10
C ALA A 104 -0.23 -12.00 17.75
N ALA A 105 -0.44 -12.85 16.74
CA ALA A 105 0.57 -13.79 16.27
C ALA A 105 1.83 -13.10 15.75
N ALA A 106 1.68 -11.99 15.00
CA ALA A 106 2.79 -11.20 14.49
C ALA A 106 3.60 -10.55 15.63
N ALA A 107 2.92 -10.01 16.65
CA ALA A 107 3.59 -9.33 17.78
C ALA A 107 4.54 -10.26 18.55
N PHE A 108 4.21 -11.54 18.65
CA PHE A 108 4.97 -12.55 19.39
C PHE A 108 5.63 -13.60 18.49
N ALA A 109 5.83 -13.31 17.22
CA ALA A 109 6.44 -14.22 16.27
C ALA A 109 7.89 -14.56 16.67
N PRO A 110 8.23 -15.86 16.89
CA PRO A 110 9.57 -16.26 17.34
C PRO A 110 10.60 -16.37 16.20
N THR A 111 10.13 -16.40 14.95
CA THR A 111 10.98 -16.59 13.77
C THR A 111 10.51 -15.70 12.60
N PRO A 112 11.39 -15.38 11.64
CA PRO A 112 11.01 -14.64 10.44
C PRO A 112 9.87 -15.31 9.67
N SER A 113 9.88 -16.64 9.52
CA SER A 113 8.85 -17.39 8.79
C SER A 113 7.47 -17.35 9.50
N ALA A 114 7.46 -17.39 10.84
CA ALA A 114 6.24 -17.20 11.62
C ALA A 114 5.66 -15.79 11.41
N LEU A 115 6.52 -14.77 11.40
CA LEU A 115 6.10 -13.39 11.15
C LEU A 115 5.58 -13.20 9.71
N ILE A 116 6.25 -13.77 8.70
CA ILE A 116 5.78 -13.76 7.30
C ILE A 116 4.38 -14.37 7.21
N SER A 117 4.17 -15.53 7.85
CA SER A 117 2.87 -16.22 7.85
C SER A 117 1.77 -15.38 8.53
N ALA A 118 2.09 -14.75 9.67
CA ALA A 118 1.19 -13.84 10.36
C ALA A 118 0.86 -12.60 9.52
N ARG A 119 1.84 -12.01 8.84
CA ARG A 119 1.68 -10.89 7.91
C ARG A 119 0.81 -11.25 6.70
N ALA A 120 0.98 -12.46 6.15
CA ALA A 120 0.09 -12.95 5.09
C ALA A 120 -1.37 -13.07 5.59
N LEU A 121 -1.57 -13.57 6.80
CA LEU A 121 -2.89 -13.66 7.41
C LEU A 121 -3.49 -12.28 7.73
N LEU A 122 -2.66 -11.30 8.16
CA LEU A 122 -3.06 -9.90 8.26
C LEU A 122 -3.58 -9.37 6.93
N GLY A 123 -2.88 -9.68 5.82
CA GLY A 123 -3.31 -9.34 4.47
C GLY A 123 -4.68 -9.92 4.10
N VAL A 124 -4.95 -11.17 4.46
CA VAL A 124 -6.29 -11.76 4.29
C VAL A 124 -7.35 -10.97 5.07
N GLY A 125 -7.09 -10.65 6.34
CA GLY A 125 -8.00 -9.85 7.17
C GLY A 125 -8.25 -8.45 6.60
N GLY A 126 -7.21 -7.75 6.17
CA GLY A 126 -7.30 -6.43 5.51
C GLY A 126 -8.14 -6.47 4.24
N ALA A 127 -7.89 -7.46 3.37
CA ALA A 127 -8.65 -7.64 2.13
C ALA A 127 -10.14 -7.96 2.37
N MET A 128 -10.50 -8.57 3.51
CA MET A 128 -11.91 -8.78 3.90
C MET A 128 -12.58 -7.47 4.35
N ILE A 129 -11.85 -6.59 5.01
CA ILE A 129 -12.40 -5.36 5.60
C ILE A 129 -12.57 -4.26 4.55
N MET A 130 -11.54 -3.98 3.74
CA MET A 130 -11.48 -2.79 2.87
C MET A 130 -12.66 -2.68 1.89
N PRO A 131 -12.96 -3.66 1.01
CA PRO A 131 -14.06 -3.53 0.06
C PRO A 131 -15.43 -3.53 0.74
N ALA A 132 -15.56 -4.21 1.88
CA ALA A 132 -16.81 -4.26 2.62
C ALA A 132 -17.14 -2.91 3.27
N THR A 133 -16.14 -2.17 3.79
CA THR A 133 -16.34 -0.82 4.38
C THR A 133 -16.88 0.15 3.35
N LEU A 134 -16.26 0.22 2.17
CA LEU A 134 -16.69 1.08 1.06
C LEU A 134 -18.11 0.75 0.59
N SER A 135 -18.44 -0.54 0.52
CA SER A 135 -19.76 -1.02 0.15
C SER A 135 -20.83 -0.67 1.19
N ILE A 136 -20.52 -0.73 2.49
CA ILE A 136 -21.44 -0.35 3.57
C ILE A 136 -21.69 1.17 3.55
N ILE A 137 -20.67 2.00 3.31
CA ILE A 137 -20.86 3.46 3.16
C ILE A 137 -21.86 3.76 2.06
N ARG A 138 -21.72 3.13 0.89
CA ARG A 138 -22.66 3.30 -0.24
C ARG A 138 -24.08 2.85 0.09
N GLN A 139 -24.25 1.85 0.94
CA GLN A 139 -25.55 1.33 1.36
C GLN A 139 -26.23 2.26 2.39
N VAL A 140 -25.46 2.83 3.32
CA VAL A 140 -25.97 3.65 4.43
C VAL A 140 -26.24 5.09 4.02
N PHE A 141 -25.43 5.65 3.13
CA PHE A 141 -25.56 7.00 2.60
C PHE A 141 -26.22 6.95 1.21
N THR A 142 -27.55 7.02 1.20
CA THR A 142 -28.35 6.97 -0.04
C THR A 142 -28.37 8.30 -0.79
N ASP A 143 -28.33 9.41 -0.08
CA ASP A 143 -28.21 10.74 -0.68
C ASP A 143 -26.84 10.93 -1.35
N ARG A 144 -26.84 11.47 -2.58
CA ARG A 144 -25.64 11.64 -3.40
C ARG A 144 -24.60 12.57 -2.77
N HIS A 145 -25.07 13.68 -2.18
CA HIS A 145 -24.18 14.68 -1.58
C HIS A 145 -23.58 14.15 -0.28
N GLU A 146 -24.38 13.59 0.62
CA GLU A 146 -23.90 12.99 1.87
C GLU A 146 -22.95 11.81 1.62
N ARG A 147 -23.24 10.99 0.62
CA ARG A 147 -22.35 9.89 0.21
C ARG A 147 -21.01 10.40 -0.29
N ALA A 148 -20.97 11.48 -1.06
CA ALA A 148 -19.72 12.10 -1.50
C ALA A 148 -18.90 12.63 -0.31
N VAL A 149 -19.55 13.25 0.67
CA VAL A 149 -18.91 13.70 1.92
C VAL A 149 -18.37 12.50 2.71
N ALA A 150 -19.16 11.45 2.88
CA ALA A 150 -18.75 10.25 3.63
C ALA A 150 -17.54 9.55 2.99
N LEU A 151 -17.52 9.41 1.66
CA LEU A 151 -16.40 8.86 0.91
C LEU A 151 -15.17 9.77 0.98
N GLY A 152 -15.35 11.09 0.97
CA GLY A 152 -14.28 12.06 1.15
C GLY A 152 -13.62 11.94 2.53
N ILE A 153 -14.42 11.81 3.60
CA ILE A 153 -13.91 11.58 4.96
C ILE A 153 -13.17 10.24 5.03
N TRP A 154 -13.73 9.17 4.47
CA TRP A 154 -13.13 7.84 4.44
C TRP A 154 -11.75 7.87 3.77
N SER A 155 -11.63 8.49 2.58
CA SER A 155 -10.35 8.63 1.87
C SER A 155 -9.35 9.51 2.61
N ALA A 156 -9.81 10.60 3.26
CA ALA A 156 -8.94 11.46 4.06
C ALA A 156 -8.37 10.72 5.28
N VAL A 157 -9.16 9.84 5.91
CA VAL A 157 -8.71 9.00 7.03
C VAL A 157 -7.69 7.96 6.59
N ALA A 158 -7.85 7.36 5.39
CA ALA A 158 -6.86 6.47 4.81
C ALA A 158 -5.50 7.16 4.64
N ALA A 159 -5.51 8.34 4.01
CA ALA A 159 -4.30 9.14 3.80
C ALA A 159 -3.66 9.57 5.12
N ALA A 160 -4.46 10.01 6.10
CA ALA A 160 -3.98 10.37 7.44
C ALA A 160 -3.36 9.16 8.16
N GLY A 161 -3.97 7.96 8.04
CA GLY A 161 -3.45 6.73 8.63
C GLY A 161 -2.09 6.34 8.07
N ALA A 162 -1.96 6.36 6.75
CA ALA A 162 -0.68 6.11 6.09
C ALA A 162 0.40 7.12 6.50
N ALA A 163 0.02 8.39 6.65
CA ALA A 163 0.94 9.45 7.09
C ALA A 163 1.35 9.32 8.56
N VAL A 164 0.43 8.92 9.44
CA VAL A 164 0.68 8.83 10.90
C VAL A 164 1.39 7.52 11.28
N GLY A 165 1.30 6.49 10.45
CA GLY A 165 1.89 5.17 10.72
C GLY A 165 3.35 5.20 11.16
N PRO A 166 4.27 5.84 10.43
CA PRO A 166 5.67 5.95 10.84
C PRO A 166 5.87 6.64 12.19
N LEU A 167 5.05 7.65 12.52
CA LEU A 167 5.11 8.34 13.82
C LEU A 167 4.65 7.42 14.96
N VAL A 168 3.55 6.70 14.77
CA VAL A 168 3.07 5.68 15.73
C VAL A 168 4.14 4.60 15.90
N GLY A 169 4.73 4.13 14.80
CA GLY A 169 5.83 3.16 14.82
C GLY A 169 7.03 3.65 15.59
N GLY A 170 7.45 4.89 15.35
CA GLY A 170 8.56 5.53 16.05
C GLY A 170 8.35 5.55 17.56
N VAL A 171 7.17 5.98 18.02
CA VAL A 171 6.82 6.00 19.45
C VAL A 171 6.80 4.58 20.03
N LEU A 172 6.18 3.63 19.34
CA LEU A 172 6.05 2.25 19.85
C LEU A 172 7.39 1.53 19.93
N VAL A 173 8.26 1.67 18.91
CA VAL A 173 9.57 1.03 18.89
C VAL A 173 10.55 1.68 19.86
N GLU A 174 10.45 3.01 20.07
CA GLU A 174 11.29 3.75 21.01
C GLU A 174 11.01 3.35 22.47
N HIS A 175 9.75 3.14 22.85
CA HIS A 175 9.33 2.94 24.23
C HIS A 175 8.99 1.50 24.60
N PHE A 176 8.80 0.63 23.61
CA PHE A 176 8.44 -0.78 23.79
C PHE A 176 9.39 -1.66 22.96
N TRP A 177 8.87 -2.74 22.35
CA TRP A 177 9.61 -3.63 21.45
C TRP A 177 9.01 -3.60 20.05
N TRP A 178 9.72 -4.14 19.07
CA TRP A 178 9.29 -4.16 17.67
C TRP A 178 7.88 -4.75 17.46
N GLY A 179 7.49 -5.76 18.22
CA GLY A 179 6.17 -6.40 18.10
C GLY A 179 5.00 -5.53 18.58
N ALA A 180 5.26 -4.46 19.33
CA ALA A 180 4.23 -3.53 19.80
C ALA A 180 3.50 -2.85 18.62
N VAL A 181 4.17 -2.72 17.46
CA VAL A 181 3.55 -2.14 16.25
C VAL A 181 2.39 -2.99 15.71
N PHE A 182 2.40 -4.29 15.97
CA PHE A 182 1.28 -5.18 15.65
C PHE A 182 0.28 -5.29 16.82
N LEU A 183 0.80 -5.32 18.04
CA LEU A 183 -0.04 -5.52 19.22
C LEU A 183 -1.06 -4.37 19.42
N ILE A 184 -0.74 -3.15 18.99
CA ILE A 184 -1.64 -1.99 19.07
C ILE A 184 -2.99 -2.24 18.37
N ASN A 185 -3.01 -3.10 17.35
CA ASN A 185 -4.24 -3.44 16.62
C ASN A 185 -5.24 -4.20 17.49
N VAL A 186 -4.75 -5.01 18.44
CA VAL A 186 -5.59 -5.91 19.25
C VAL A 186 -6.57 -5.14 20.14
N PRO A 187 -6.16 -4.18 21.00
CA PRO A 187 -7.09 -3.43 21.84
C PRO A 187 -8.09 -2.61 21.00
N ILE A 188 -7.67 -2.09 19.85
CA ILE A 188 -8.57 -1.37 18.94
C ILE A 188 -9.65 -2.32 18.42
N LEU A 189 -9.27 -3.52 17.98
CA LEU A 189 -10.22 -4.52 17.46
C LEU A 189 -11.13 -5.10 18.53
N VAL A 190 -10.68 -5.21 19.78
CA VAL A 190 -11.55 -5.58 20.92
C VAL A 190 -12.71 -4.59 21.08
N VAL A 191 -12.51 -3.32 20.75
CA VAL A 191 -13.57 -2.31 20.77
C VAL A 191 -14.37 -2.29 19.46
N LEU A 192 -13.69 -2.41 18.31
CA LEU A 192 -14.34 -2.34 16.99
C LEU A 192 -15.25 -3.55 16.73
N LEU A 193 -14.86 -4.75 17.13
CA LEU A 193 -15.62 -5.98 16.85
C LEU A 193 -17.05 -5.96 17.45
N PRO A 194 -17.26 -5.72 18.78
CA PRO A 194 -18.60 -5.62 19.34
C PRO A 194 -19.36 -4.38 18.84
N SER A 195 -18.68 -3.28 18.57
CA SER A 195 -19.29 -2.08 18.01
C SER A 195 -19.83 -2.32 16.60
N ALA A 196 -19.05 -2.98 15.75
CA ALA A 196 -19.48 -3.40 14.40
C ALA A 196 -20.63 -4.42 14.44
N ALA A 197 -20.57 -5.38 15.38
CA ALA A 197 -21.64 -6.36 15.53
C ALA A 197 -22.99 -5.72 15.88
N ARG A 198 -22.99 -4.58 16.58
CA ARG A 198 -24.22 -3.84 16.96
C ARG A 198 -24.63 -2.80 15.92
N LEU A 199 -23.68 -2.02 15.40
CA LEU A 199 -23.96 -0.85 14.55
C LEU A 199 -24.13 -1.17 13.08
N LEU A 200 -23.38 -2.14 12.54
CA LEU A 200 -23.42 -2.40 11.11
C LEU A 200 -24.77 -3.01 10.69
N PRO A 201 -25.38 -2.54 9.59
CA PRO A 201 -26.63 -3.07 9.10
C PRO A 201 -26.46 -4.53 8.68
N GLY A 202 -27.36 -5.39 9.17
CA GLY A 202 -27.51 -6.75 8.71
C GLY A 202 -28.38 -6.76 7.46
N GLY A 203 -27.88 -7.28 6.36
CA GLY A 203 -28.66 -7.46 5.13
C GLY A 203 -27.92 -8.42 4.21
N ARG A 204 -28.63 -9.35 3.59
CA ARG A 204 -28.14 -10.14 2.46
C ARG A 204 -28.54 -9.40 1.20
N THR A 205 -27.63 -8.69 0.57
CA THR A 205 -27.72 -8.46 -0.86
C THR A 205 -27.41 -9.81 -1.53
N ARG A 206 -28.43 -10.56 -1.86
CA ARG A 206 -28.26 -11.83 -2.60
C ARG A 206 -27.80 -11.48 -4.01
N SER A 207 -26.48 -11.46 -4.21
CA SER A 207 -25.93 -11.51 -5.56
C SER A 207 -25.95 -12.97 -6.00
N ASP A 208 -26.67 -13.30 -7.04
CA ASP A 208 -26.68 -14.63 -7.67
C ASP A 208 -25.40 -14.88 -8.51
N ARG A 209 -24.42 -13.95 -8.46
CA ARG A 209 -23.16 -14.10 -9.19
C ARG A 209 -22.36 -15.26 -8.60
N PRO A 210 -21.91 -16.22 -9.41
CA PRO A 210 -21.08 -17.32 -8.95
C PRO A 210 -19.73 -16.78 -8.48
N TRP A 211 -19.25 -17.24 -7.32
CA TRP A 211 -17.89 -16.94 -6.86
C TRP A 211 -16.87 -17.82 -7.59
N ASP A 212 -15.87 -17.21 -8.19
CA ASP A 212 -14.83 -17.90 -8.93
C ASP A 212 -13.55 -18.08 -8.08
N ALA A 213 -13.53 -19.15 -7.29
CA ALA A 213 -12.40 -19.53 -6.44
C ALA A 213 -11.11 -19.78 -7.26
N LEU A 214 -11.23 -20.32 -8.48
CA LEU A 214 -10.07 -20.61 -9.31
C LEU A 214 -9.38 -19.33 -9.77
N SER A 215 -10.13 -18.33 -10.21
CA SER A 215 -9.53 -17.03 -10.58
C SER A 215 -8.87 -16.35 -9.37
N ALA A 216 -9.49 -16.42 -8.18
CA ALA A 216 -8.87 -15.91 -6.95
C ALA A 216 -7.53 -16.63 -6.66
N LEU A 217 -7.51 -17.94 -6.73
CA LEU A 217 -6.29 -18.74 -6.51
C LEU A 217 -5.20 -18.41 -7.53
N LEU A 218 -5.56 -18.33 -8.82
CA LEU A 218 -4.62 -18.02 -9.91
C LEU A 218 -4.01 -16.61 -9.73
N SER A 219 -4.79 -15.61 -9.31
CA SER A 219 -4.27 -14.26 -9.08
C SER A 219 -3.30 -14.23 -7.90
N VAL A 220 -3.63 -14.89 -6.77
CA VAL A 220 -2.75 -14.98 -5.60
C VAL A 220 -1.46 -15.72 -5.94
N LEU A 221 -1.56 -16.94 -6.48
CA LEU A 221 -0.38 -17.74 -6.82
C LEU A 221 0.50 -17.07 -7.88
N GLY A 222 -0.11 -16.41 -8.85
CA GLY A 222 0.63 -15.71 -9.90
C GLY A 222 1.40 -14.51 -9.36
N ILE A 223 0.79 -13.67 -8.53
CA ILE A 223 1.45 -12.49 -7.93
C ILE A 223 2.54 -12.92 -6.95
N LEU A 224 2.24 -13.85 -6.05
CA LEU A 224 3.24 -14.37 -5.10
C LEU A 224 4.39 -15.10 -5.82
N GLY A 225 4.09 -15.86 -6.87
CA GLY A 225 5.09 -16.53 -7.69
C GLY A 225 6.04 -15.56 -8.41
N LEU A 226 5.51 -14.45 -8.95
CA LEU A 226 6.35 -13.40 -9.54
C LEU A 226 7.25 -12.75 -8.49
N ALA A 227 6.69 -12.36 -7.34
CA ALA A 227 7.46 -11.72 -6.28
C ALA A 227 8.53 -12.66 -5.70
N PHE A 228 8.18 -13.92 -5.45
CA PHE A 228 9.13 -14.93 -4.96
C PHE A 228 10.25 -15.18 -5.97
N GLY A 229 9.89 -15.43 -7.23
CA GLY A 229 10.86 -15.70 -8.27
C GLY A 229 11.84 -14.55 -8.48
N LEU A 230 11.35 -13.30 -8.41
CA LEU A 230 12.19 -12.10 -8.50
C LEU A 230 13.20 -12.00 -7.34
N LYS A 231 12.74 -12.22 -6.10
CA LYS A 231 13.59 -12.16 -4.90
C LYS A 231 14.66 -13.25 -4.89
N GLU A 232 14.28 -14.49 -5.20
CA GLU A 232 15.20 -15.61 -5.29
C GLU A 232 16.23 -15.43 -6.41
N ALA A 233 15.81 -14.93 -7.58
CA ALA A 233 16.73 -14.60 -8.65
C ALA A 233 17.70 -13.47 -8.27
N GLY A 234 17.20 -12.46 -7.55
CA GLY A 234 18.01 -11.35 -7.01
C GLY A 234 19.02 -11.80 -5.95
N ALA A 235 18.69 -12.84 -5.19
CA ALA A 235 19.59 -13.49 -4.24
C ALA A 235 20.61 -14.44 -4.90
N GLY A 236 20.56 -14.61 -6.23
CA GLY A 236 21.46 -15.46 -7.00
C GLY A 236 21.06 -16.94 -7.06
N HIS A 237 19.86 -17.30 -6.63
CA HIS A 237 19.37 -18.67 -6.69
C HIS A 237 18.83 -19.02 -8.08
N PRO A 238 19.37 -20.03 -8.79
CA PRO A 238 19.03 -20.32 -10.18
C PRO A 238 17.56 -20.76 -10.37
N GLY A 239 16.91 -21.28 -9.33
CA GLY A 239 15.49 -21.64 -9.36
C GLY A 239 14.55 -20.45 -9.42
N GLY A 240 14.99 -19.26 -9.06
CA GLY A 240 14.16 -18.04 -9.00
C GLY A 240 13.56 -17.68 -10.37
N ALA A 241 14.33 -17.79 -11.45
CA ALA A 241 13.84 -17.52 -12.79
C ALA A 241 12.71 -18.48 -13.22
N VAL A 242 12.80 -19.76 -12.85
CA VAL A 242 11.76 -20.76 -13.15
C VAL A 242 10.47 -20.41 -12.42
N VAL A 243 10.55 -20.04 -11.13
CA VAL A 243 9.37 -19.65 -10.33
C VAL A 243 8.76 -18.35 -10.86
N PHE A 244 9.58 -17.38 -11.27
CA PHE A 244 9.12 -16.16 -11.92
C PHE A 244 8.32 -16.45 -13.20
N LEU A 245 8.85 -17.28 -14.08
CA LEU A 245 8.16 -17.68 -15.32
C LEU A 245 6.87 -18.45 -15.04
N ALA A 246 6.86 -19.34 -14.04
CA ALA A 246 5.66 -20.04 -13.61
C ALA A 246 4.60 -19.07 -13.07
N GLY A 247 4.99 -18.09 -12.27
CA GLY A 247 4.11 -17.01 -11.79
C GLY A 247 3.54 -16.18 -12.94
N ALA A 248 4.37 -15.79 -13.91
CA ALA A 248 3.95 -15.08 -15.11
C ALA A 248 2.96 -15.91 -15.95
N GLY A 249 3.23 -17.21 -16.14
CA GLY A 249 2.32 -18.13 -16.83
C GLY A 249 0.97 -18.26 -16.10
N THR A 250 0.98 -18.32 -14.78
CA THR A 250 -0.23 -18.37 -13.94
C THR A 250 -1.06 -17.09 -14.09
N LEU A 251 -0.43 -15.91 -14.09
CA LEU A 251 -1.13 -14.63 -14.34
C LEU A 251 -1.64 -14.53 -15.78
N ALA A 252 -0.87 -15.00 -16.75
CA ALA A 252 -1.32 -15.04 -18.15
C ALA A 252 -2.57 -15.93 -18.27
N TRP A 253 -2.60 -17.08 -17.59
CA TRP A 253 -3.78 -17.94 -17.52
C TRP A 253 -4.96 -17.25 -16.80
N PHE A 254 -4.72 -16.57 -15.68
CA PHE A 254 -5.73 -15.75 -15.02
C PHE A 254 -6.34 -14.73 -15.98
N VAL A 255 -5.54 -13.93 -16.68
CA VAL A 255 -6.00 -12.92 -17.64
C VAL A 255 -6.77 -13.56 -18.80
N HIS A 256 -6.27 -14.67 -19.35
CA HIS A 256 -6.97 -15.41 -20.40
C HIS A 256 -8.35 -15.91 -19.93
N ARG A 257 -8.42 -16.41 -18.69
CA ARG A 257 -9.67 -16.87 -18.08
C ARG A 257 -10.67 -15.71 -17.88
N GLN A 258 -10.20 -14.53 -17.38
CA GLN A 258 -11.08 -13.36 -17.19
C GLN A 258 -11.77 -12.92 -18.50
N ARG A 259 -11.12 -13.07 -19.65
CA ARG A 259 -11.70 -12.75 -20.96
C ARG A 259 -12.84 -13.68 -21.38
N ARG A 260 -12.96 -14.85 -20.76
CA ARG A 260 -13.96 -15.88 -21.12
C ARG A 260 -15.10 -16.00 -20.14
N LEU A 261 -14.99 -15.38 -18.96
CA LEU A 261 -16.01 -15.46 -17.92
C LEU A 261 -17.14 -14.45 -18.16
N PRO A 262 -18.41 -14.85 -17.95
CA PRO A 262 -19.54 -13.92 -18.03
C PRO A 262 -19.55 -12.89 -16.89
N PHE A 263 -18.93 -13.22 -15.75
CA PHE A 263 -18.76 -12.34 -14.59
C PHE A 263 -17.29 -12.38 -14.14
N PRO A 264 -16.40 -11.63 -14.82
CA PRO A 264 -14.99 -11.62 -14.46
C PRO A 264 -14.77 -10.88 -13.13
N LEU A 265 -13.72 -11.28 -12.38
CA LEU A 265 -13.25 -10.54 -11.20
C LEU A 265 -12.64 -9.19 -11.60
N LEU A 266 -11.96 -9.16 -12.73
CA LEU A 266 -11.34 -7.98 -13.32
C LEU A 266 -11.95 -7.73 -14.70
N ASP A 267 -12.60 -6.58 -14.87
CA ASP A 267 -13.19 -6.19 -16.16
C ASP A 267 -12.08 -5.67 -17.08
N LEU A 268 -11.64 -6.54 -17.99
CA LEU A 268 -10.56 -6.23 -18.93
C LEU A 268 -10.95 -5.25 -20.04
N ASP A 269 -12.25 -5.01 -20.27
CA ASP A 269 -12.71 -4.03 -21.28
C ASP A 269 -12.43 -2.60 -20.83
N LEU A 270 -12.31 -2.34 -19.52
CA LEU A 270 -11.89 -1.05 -18.98
C LEU A 270 -10.46 -0.71 -19.45
N PHE A 271 -9.57 -1.69 -19.55
CA PHE A 271 -8.19 -1.51 -20.00
C PHE A 271 -8.05 -1.23 -21.51
N ARG A 272 -9.14 -1.30 -22.27
CA ARG A 272 -9.13 -0.83 -23.66
C ARG A 272 -9.19 0.70 -23.77
N ARG A 273 -9.44 1.40 -22.66
CA ARG A 273 -9.50 2.86 -22.59
C ARG A 273 -8.13 3.42 -22.17
N PRO A 274 -7.43 4.18 -23.02
CA PRO A 274 -6.09 4.69 -22.70
C PRO A 274 -6.03 5.52 -21.41
N ALA A 275 -7.07 6.34 -21.15
CA ALA A 275 -7.16 7.13 -19.93
C ALA A 275 -7.26 6.24 -18.67
N PHE A 276 -8.05 5.17 -18.71
CA PHE A 276 -8.15 4.21 -17.61
C PHE A 276 -6.79 3.53 -17.33
N CYS A 277 -6.11 3.05 -18.38
CA CYS A 277 -4.77 2.47 -18.25
C CYS A 277 -3.77 3.47 -17.67
N ALA A 278 -3.80 4.72 -18.11
CA ALA A 278 -2.92 5.78 -17.60
C ALA A 278 -3.21 6.07 -16.12
N GLY A 279 -4.48 6.09 -15.71
CA GLY A 279 -4.87 6.25 -14.30
C GLY A 279 -4.38 5.09 -13.44
N VAL A 280 -4.72 3.83 -13.81
CA VAL A 280 -4.32 2.63 -13.07
C VAL A 280 -2.80 2.48 -13.01
N GLY A 281 -2.12 2.67 -14.15
CA GLY A 281 -0.65 2.65 -14.22
C GLY A 281 -0.03 3.77 -13.39
N GLY A 282 -0.64 4.96 -13.39
CA GLY A 282 -0.23 6.08 -12.55
C GLY A 282 -0.32 5.78 -11.06
N VAL A 283 -1.42 5.19 -10.57
CA VAL A 283 -1.55 4.73 -9.18
C VAL A 283 -0.46 3.71 -8.87
N LEU A 284 -0.38 2.63 -9.66
CA LEU A 284 0.55 1.52 -9.43
C LEU A 284 2.00 2.01 -9.36
N LEU A 285 2.47 2.77 -10.35
CA LEU A 285 3.88 3.19 -10.44
C LEU A 285 4.24 4.30 -9.44
N THR A 286 3.27 5.15 -9.06
CA THR A 286 3.46 6.15 -8.00
C THR A 286 3.62 5.47 -6.65
N VAL A 287 2.74 4.53 -6.31
CA VAL A 287 2.78 3.80 -5.03
C VAL A 287 3.99 2.86 -4.99
N PHE A 288 4.33 2.20 -6.10
CA PHE A 288 5.56 1.42 -6.25
C PHE A 288 6.79 2.22 -5.84
N SER A 289 6.93 3.44 -6.36
CA SER A 289 8.07 4.30 -6.03
C SER A 289 7.99 4.81 -4.60
N LEU A 290 6.79 5.21 -4.12
CA LEU A 290 6.61 5.72 -2.76
C LEU A 290 7.02 4.71 -1.71
N VAL A 291 6.35 3.54 -1.70
CA VAL A 291 6.49 2.57 -0.59
C VAL A 291 7.88 1.95 -0.56
N GLY A 292 8.44 1.64 -1.73
CA GLY A 292 9.81 1.13 -1.81
C GLY A 292 10.87 2.15 -1.36
N LEU A 293 10.70 3.43 -1.73
CA LEU A 293 11.61 4.49 -1.29
C LEU A 293 11.42 4.84 0.19
N GLU A 294 10.19 4.87 0.69
CA GLU A 294 9.90 5.15 2.10
C GLU A 294 10.61 4.18 3.02
N LEU A 295 10.60 2.88 2.68
CA LEU A 295 11.35 1.85 3.40
C LEU A 295 12.85 2.14 3.39
N MET A 296 13.44 2.47 2.23
CA MET A 296 14.87 2.73 2.11
C MET A 296 15.27 4.02 2.83
N LEU A 297 14.45 5.06 2.76
CA LEU A 297 14.68 6.33 3.44
C LEU A 297 14.56 6.18 4.96
N ALA A 298 13.62 5.38 5.46
CA ALA A 298 13.52 5.09 6.89
C ALA A 298 14.78 4.38 7.42
N GLN A 299 15.34 3.43 6.67
CA GLN A 299 16.60 2.76 7.01
C GLN A 299 17.80 3.71 6.88
N TYR A 300 17.84 4.58 5.87
CA TYR A 300 18.86 5.61 5.71
C TYR A 300 18.93 6.52 6.94
N LEU A 301 17.77 7.04 7.40
CA LEU A 301 17.70 7.90 8.58
C LEU A 301 18.20 7.19 9.84
N GLN A 302 17.78 5.96 10.08
CA GLN A 302 18.13 5.24 11.30
C GLN A 302 19.55 4.64 11.29
N LEU A 303 19.94 3.94 10.22
CA LEU A 303 21.17 3.16 10.19
C LEU A 303 22.36 3.92 9.60
N VAL A 304 22.13 4.86 8.67
CA VAL A 304 23.21 5.67 8.09
C VAL A 304 23.41 6.95 8.90
N LEU A 305 22.34 7.72 9.15
CA LEU A 305 22.43 8.98 9.90
C LEU A 305 22.41 8.78 11.42
N GLY A 306 21.97 7.61 11.92
CA GLY A 306 21.98 7.29 13.34
C GLY A 306 20.81 7.88 14.13
N ASP A 307 19.71 8.23 13.45
CA ASP A 307 18.51 8.71 14.12
C ASP A 307 17.84 7.59 14.93
N SER A 308 17.24 7.93 16.07
CA SER A 308 16.35 7.01 16.76
C SER A 308 15.08 6.78 15.92
N PRO A 309 14.30 5.71 16.18
CA PRO A 309 13.06 5.45 15.45
C PRO A 309 12.09 6.65 15.44
N LEU A 310 11.95 7.32 16.59
CA LEU A 310 11.10 8.51 16.71
C LEU A 310 11.70 9.71 15.96
N GLN A 311 12.99 9.93 16.03
CA GLN A 311 13.66 11.01 15.28
C GLN A 311 13.53 10.81 13.78
N ALA A 312 13.70 9.59 13.28
CA ALA A 312 13.47 9.26 11.86
C ALA A 312 12.04 9.55 11.44
N ALA A 313 11.05 9.14 12.24
CA ALA A 313 9.64 9.42 11.99
C ALA A 313 9.34 10.93 11.96
N VAL A 314 9.88 11.70 12.90
CA VAL A 314 9.74 13.17 12.95
C VAL A 314 10.38 13.84 11.72
N ARG A 315 11.55 13.35 11.26
CA ARG A 315 12.16 13.85 10.02
C ARG A 315 11.34 13.55 8.77
N MET A 316 10.47 12.52 8.79
CA MET A 316 9.55 12.20 7.70
C MET A 316 8.26 13.03 7.72
N LEU A 317 7.96 13.77 8.80
CA LEU A 317 6.76 14.62 8.90
C LEU A 317 6.56 15.60 7.73
N PRO A 318 7.61 16.25 7.17
CA PRO A 318 7.43 17.13 6.00
C PRO A 318 6.80 16.43 4.79
N LEU A 319 7.11 15.16 4.55
CA LEU A 319 6.47 14.34 3.52
C LEU A 319 4.97 14.17 3.79
N MET A 320 4.62 13.83 5.02
CA MET A 320 3.23 13.61 5.44
C MET A 320 2.39 14.89 5.37
N ILE A 321 2.92 16.00 5.87
CA ILE A 321 2.26 17.32 5.83
C ILE A 321 2.06 17.77 4.39
N ALA A 322 3.07 17.59 3.55
CA ALA A 322 3.00 17.94 2.14
C ALA A 322 1.99 17.05 1.37
N SER A 323 1.88 15.75 1.71
CA SER A 323 0.83 14.88 1.17
C SER A 323 -0.56 15.38 1.53
N ILE A 324 -0.81 15.75 2.78
CA ILE A 324 -2.09 16.34 3.20
C ILE A 324 -2.36 17.64 2.41
N ALA A 325 -1.38 18.52 2.29
CA ALA A 325 -1.50 19.75 1.50
C ALA A 325 -1.80 19.47 0.02
N GLY A 326 -1.16 18.45 -0.57
CA GLY A 326 -1.42 17.96 -1.92
C GLY A 326 -2.86 17.48 -2.10
N GLY A 327 -3.40 16.72 -1.14
CA GLY A 327 -4.79 16.26 -1.13
C GLY A 327 -5.79 17.43 -1.08
N LEU A 328 -5.55 18.40 -0.19
CA LEU A 328 -6.43 19.56 -0.02
C LEU A 328 -6.39 20.53 -1.23
N THR A 329 -5.24 20.67 -1.87
CA THR A 329 -5.05 21.59 -3.01
C THR A 329 -5.25 20.92 -4.36
N GLY A 330 -5.09 19.61 -4.44
CA GLY A 330 -5.13 18.82 -5.68
C GLY A 330 -6.40 19.01 -6.51
N ALA A 331 -7.57 19.08 -5.86
CA ALA A 331 -8.82 19.38 -6.55
C ALA A 331 -8.85 20.77 -7.19
N ARG A 332 -8.17 21.78 -6.60
CA ARG A 332 -8.03 23.11 -7.19
C ARG A 332 -7.06 23.08 -8.38
N LEU A 333 -5.94 22.36 -8.24
CA LEU A 333 -4.97 22.16 -9.34
C LEU A 333 -5.62 21.44 -10.51
N LEU A 334 -6.40 20.39 -10.24
CA LEU A 334 -7.13 19.63 -11.24
C LEU A 334 -8.12 20.51 -12.03
N ARG A 335 -8.89 21.35 -11.34
CA ARG A 335 -9.80 22.31 -11.99
C ARG A 335 -9.05 23.37 -12.81
N ARG A 336 -7.90 23.86 -12.34
CA ARG A 336 -7.16 24.95 -12.98
C ARG A 336 -6.35 24.47 -14.17
N PHE A 337 -5.61 23.39 -14.03
CA PHE A 337 -4.63 22.92 -15.01
C PHE A 337 -5.14 21.72 -15.83
N GLY A 338 -6.22 21.08 -15.38
CA GLY A 338 -6.75 19.86 -15.99
C GLY A 338 -5.99 18.61 -15.57
N LEU A 339 -6.57 17.48 -15.93
CA LEU A 339 -6.14 16.15 -15.52
C LEU A 339 -4.71 15.80 -15.95
N ARG A 340 -4.42 15.97 -17.25
CA ARG A 340 -3.12 15.68 -17.85
C ARG A 340 -1.97 16.43 -17.15
N ALA A 341 -2.11 17.76 -17.01
CA ALA A 341 -1.05 18.59 -16.43
C ALA A 341 -0.87 18.33 -14.93
N THR A 342 -1.96 18.07 -14.21
CA THR A 342 -1.91 17.79 -12.77
C THR A 342 -1.21 16.46 -12.50
N MET A 343 -1.57 15.39 -13.21
CA MET A 343 -0.97 14.08 -13.03
C MET A 343 0.48 14.04 -13.48
N SER A 344 0.79 14.52 -14.70
CA SER A 344 2.17 14.55 -15.19
C SER A 344 3.07 15.49 -14.39
N GLY A 345 2.54 16.64 -13.94
CA GLY A 345 3.25 17.60 -13.10
C GLY A 345 3.57 17.05 -11.72
N GLY A 346 2.63 16.30 -11.10
CA GLY A 346 2.87 15.60 -9.82
C GLY A 346 3.97 14.55 -9.92
N LEU A 347 3.91 13.70 -10.96
CA LEU A 347 4.95 12.68 -11.23
C LEU A 347 6.32 13.33 -11.48
N ALA A 348 6.37 14.39 -12.29
CA ALA A 348 7.61 15.11 -12.57
C ALA A 348 8.17 15.79 -11.31
N LEU A 349 7.32 16.40 -10.49
CA LEU A 349 7.72 16.99 -9.21
C LEU A 349 8.34 15.95 -8.29
N THR A 350 7.72 14.77 -8.15
CA THR A 350 8.24 13.66 -7.34
C THR A 350 9.62 13.22 -7.86
N ALA A 351 9.75 12.99 -9.17
CA ALA A 351 11.02 12.59 -9.78
C ALA A 351 12.12 13.63 -9.56
N LEU A 352 11.82 14.92 -9.79
CA LEU A 352 12.76 16.02 -9.58
C LEU A 352 13.17 16.17 -8.10
N SER A 353 12.23 15.95 -7.17
CA SER A 353 12.50 16.04 -5.73
C SER A 353 13.39 14.91 -5.22
N LEU A 354 13.43 13.77 -5.91
CA LEU A 354 14.33 12.66 -5.61
C LEU A 354 15.76 12.91 -6.13
N THR A 355 15.94 13.67 -7.18
CA THR A 355 17.24 13.83 -7.86
C THR A 355 18.36 14.36 -6.96
N PRO A 356 18.14 15.37 -6.06
CA PRO A 356 19.20 15.88 -5.19
C PRO A 356 19.75 14.83 -4.23
N THR A 357 18.96 13.81 -3.87
CA THR A 357 19.39 12.75 -2.95
C THR A 357 20.52 11.87 -3.53
N LEU A 358 20.71 11.88 -4.84
CA LEU A 358 21.82 11.19 -5.52
C LEU A 358 23.20 11.81 -5.20
N ALA A 359 23.24 13.06 -4.73
CA ALA A 359 24.47 13.71 -4.30
C ALA A 359 24.80 13.47 -2.83
N TRP A 360 23.92 12.80 -2.06
CA TRP A 360 24.11 12.58 -0.63
C TRP A 360 24.90 11.31 -0.38
N GLY A 361 25.83 11.40 0.59
CA GLY A 361 26.59 10.26 1.08
C GLY A 361 26.08 9.80 2.45
N THR A 362 27.05 9.53 3.34
CA THR A 362 26.78 9.17 4.74
C THR A 362 26.60 10.39 5.65
N GLU A 363 26.72 11.60 5.11
CA GLU A 363 26.54 12.86 5.83
C GLU A 363 25.08 13.35 5.68
N GLY A 364 24.52 13.88 6.76
CA GLY A 364 23.15 14.35 6.76
C GLY A 364 23.05 15.78 6.21
N HIS A 365 22.07 15.99 5.32
CA HIS A 365 21.69 17.32 4.79
C HIS A 365 20.24 17.64 5.19
N PRO A 366 19.94 17.98 6.46
CA PRO A 366 18.57 18.02 6.98
C PRO A 366 17.65 19.00 6.23
N ILE A 367 18.16 20.16 5.81
CA ILE A 367 17.35 21.15 5.08
C ILE A 367 17.01 20.62 3.68
N ALA A 368 17.98 20.08 2.95
CA ALA A 368 17.75 19.54 1.61
C ALA A 368 16.82 18.32 1.68
N LEU A 369 16.96 17.46 2.69
CA LEU A 369 16.09 16.31 2.93
C LEU A 369 14.63 16.75 3.15
N THR A 370 14.42 17.82 3.94
CA THR A 370 13.09 18.39 4.17
C THR A 370 12.43 18.86 2.86
N PHE A 371 13.16 19.59 2.00
CA PHE A 371 12.63 20.02 0.70
C PHE A 371 12.32 18.83 -0.23
N CYS A 372 13.17 17.79 -0.23
CA CYS A 372 12.90 16.58 -0.98
C CYS A 372 11.62 15.88 -0.49
N PHE A 373 11.46 15.72 0.82
CA PHE A 373 10.26 15.13 1.40
C PHE A 373 9.00 15.92 1.10
N VAL A 374 9.05 17.25 1.16
CA VAL A 374 7.92 18.12 0.77
C VAL A 374 7.53 17.90 -0.69
N GLY A 375 8.50 17.91 -1.60
CA GLY A 375 8.22 17.70 -3.02
C GLY A 375 7.71 16.31 -3.35
N ILE A 376 8.26 15.26 -2.70
CA ILE A 376 7.81 13.88 -2.85
C ILE A 376 6.36 13.74 -2.36
N GLY A 377 6.08 14.14 -1.12
CA GLY A 377 4.75 13.98 -0.53
C GLY A 377 3.66 14.74 -1.30
N PHE A 378 3.93 16.00 -1.66
CA PHE A 378 3.00 16.80 -2.44
C PHE A 378 2.77 16.23 -3.85
N GLY A 379 3.84 15.89 -4.57
CA GLY A 379 3.78 15.37 -5.93
C GLY A 379 3.02 14.04 -6.02
N ILE A 380 3.31 13.11 -5.11
CA ILE A 380 2.64 11.81 -5.02
C ILE A 380 1.13 11.99 -4.79
N GLN A 381 0.74 12.78 -3.79
CA GLN A 381 -0.67 12.93 -3.44
C GLN A 381 -1.48 13.61 -4.54
N VAL A 382 -0.91 14.62 -5.19
CA VAL A 382 -1.54 15.28 -6.34
C VAL A 382 -1.68 14.31 -7.51
N THR A 383 -0.70 13.44 -7.74
CA THR A 383 -0.75 12.39 -8.78
C THR A 383 -1.84 11.37 -8.48
N LEU A 384 -1.89 10.84 -7.25
CA LEU A 384 -2.89 9.85 -6.86
C LEU A 384 -4.31 10.39 -6.99
N LEU A 385 -4.54 11.64 -6.57
CA LEU A 385 -5.84 12.29 -6.72
C LEU A 385 -6.23 12.44 -8.21
N ALA A 386 -5.31 12.87 -9.05
CA ALA A 386 -5.56 13.02 -10.48
C ALA A 386 -5.75 11.65 -11.17
N ALA A 387 -5.01 10.63 -10.76
CA ALA A 387 -5.16 9.27 -11.27
C ALA A 387 -6.51 8.66 -10.91
N SER A 388 -6.94 8.81 -9.64
CA SER A 388 -8.26 8.38 -9.16
C SER A 388 -9.39 9.04 -9.96
N ASP A 389 -9.32 10.37 -10.15
CA ASP A 389 -10.30 11.10 -10.97
C ASP A 389 -10.29 10.61 -12.43
N THR A 390 -9.12 10.29 -12.99
CA THR A 390 -8.98 9.72 -14.35
C THR A 390 -9.67 8.37 -14.46
N ILE A 391 -9.47 7.48 -13.50
CA ILE A 391 -10.08 6.16 -13.45
C ILE A 391 -11.60 6.28 -13.38
N MET A 392 -12.10 7.10 -12.47
CA MET A 392 -13.54 7.27 -12.26
C MET A 392 -14.24 7.97 -13.44
N SER A 393 -13.64 9.04 -13.99
CA SER A 393 -14.23 9.80 -15.11
C SER A 393 -14.19 9.05 -16.43
N SER A 394 -13.23 8.13 -16.63
CA SER A 394 -13.14 7.29 -17.83
C SER A 394 -14.04 6.04 -17.78
N THR A 395 -14.70 5.78 -16.65
CA THR A 395 -15.47 4.55 -16.42
C THR A 395 -16.97 4.82 -16.45
N PRO A 396 -17.79 3.98 -17.13
CA PRO A 396 -19.24 4.05 -17.06
C PRO A 396 -19.75 3.89 -15.63
N GLU A 397 -20.82 4.58 -15.28
CA GLU A 397 -21.39 4.57 -13.92
C GLU A 397 -21.72 3.15 -13.42
N ALA A 398 -22.17 2.27 -14.32
CA ALA A 398 -22.46 0.86 -14.03
C ALA A 398 -21.23 0.05 -13.60
N LEU A 399 -20.00 0.46 -14.00
CA LEU A 399 -18.74 -0.22 -13.72
C LEU A 399 -17.88 0.51 -12.67
N ALA A 400 -18.38 1.59 -12.06
CA ALA A 400 -17.64 2.39 -11.09
C ALA A 400 -17.14 1.55 -9.88
N GLY A 401 -17.87 0.51 -9.49
CA GLY A 401 -17.44 -0.43 -8.45
C GLY A 401 -16.21 -1.27 -8.85
N SER A 402 -16.19 -1.76 -10.08
CA SER A 402 -15.06 -2.51 -10.63
C SER A 402 -13.83 -1.61 -10.82
N ALA A 403 -14.03 -0.37 -11.24
CA ALA A 403 -12.97 0.62 -11.38
C ALA A 403 -12.30 0.94 -10.04
N ALA A 404 -13.10 1.19 -8.99
CA ALA A 404 -12.59 1.44 -7.64
C ALA A 404 -11.82 0.23 -7.06
N ALA A 405 -12.32 -0.98 -7.28
CA ALA A 405 -11.63 -2.19 -6.86
C ALA A 405 -10.31 -2.41 -7.63
N THR A 406 -10.28 -2.04 -8.92
CA THR A 406 -9.06 -2.09 -9.73
C THR A 406 -8.02 -1.06 -9.26
N GLU A 407 -8.47 0.15 -8.92
CA GLU A 407 -7.61 1.20 -8.35
C GLU A 407 -6.96 0.75 -7.05
N GLU A 408 -7.76 0.21 -6.12
CA GLU A 408 -7.26 -0.30 -4.83
C GLU A 408 -6.30 -1.49 -5.02
N THR A 409 -6.61 -2.39 -5.96
CA THR A 409 -5.71 -3.50 -6.32
C THR A 409 -4.39 -2.97 -6.89
N ALA A 410 -4.43 -1.93 -7.74
CA ALA A 410 -3.22 -1.30 -8.29
C ALA A 410 -2.39 -0.62 -7.21
N TYR A 411 -3.04 0.01 -6.22
CA TYR A 411 -2.38 0.61 -5.06
C TYR A 411 -1.60 -0.45 -4.27
N GLU A 412 -2.27 -1.51 -3.82
CA GLU A 412 -1.66 -2.57 -3.02
C GLU A 412 -0.60 -3.35 -3.81
N LEU A 413 -0.86 -3.61 -5.10
CA LEU A 413 0.13 -4.26 -5.97
C LEU A 413 1.36 -3.37 -6.16
N GLY A 414 1.16 -2.06 -6.30
CA GLY A 414 2.24 -1.09 -6.34
C GLY A 414 3.08 -1.12 -5.07
N ALA A 415 2.45 -1.10 -3.90
CA ALA A 415 3.12 -1.17 -2.60
C ALA A 415 3.98 -2.44 -2.45
N GLY A 416 3.39 -3.61 -2.70
CA GLY A 416 4.11 -4.89 -2.58
C GLY A 416 5.23 -5.05 -3.61
N LEU A 417 4.97 -4.74 -4.89
CA LEU A 417 6.01 -4.82 -5.93
C LEU A 417 7.09 -3.76 -5.74
N GLY A 418 6.76 -2.58 -5.22
CA GLY A 418 7.73 -1.52 -4.92
C GLY A 418 8.79 -2.00 -3.94
N VAL A 419 8.38 -2.57 -2.82
CA VAL A 419 9.30 -3.17 -1.83
C VAL A 419 10.07 -4.35 -2.45
N ALA A 420 9.37 -5.26 -3.13
CA ALA A 420 10.01 -6.44 -3.72
C ALA A 420 11.11 -6.07 -4.74
N VAL A 421 10.82 -5.16 -5.66
CA VAL A 421 11.75 -4.78 -6.75
C VAL A 421 12.84 -3.85 -6.25
N LEU A 422 12.48 -2.73 -5.61
CA LEU A 422 13.47 -1.74 -5.14
C LEU A 422 14.34 -2.30 -4.02
N GLY A 423 13.75 -3.11 -3.13
CA GLY A 423 14.51 -3.83 -2.10
C GLY A 423 15.48 -4.85 -2.69
N THR A 424 15.07 -5.62 -3.71
CA THR A 424 15.95 -6.55 -4.43
C THR A 424 17.08 -5.81 -5.13
N ILE A 425 16.82 -4.67 -5.79
CA ILE A 425 17.85 -3.83 -6.41
C ILE A 425 18.87 -3.37 -5.35
N THR A 426 18.38 -2.90 -4.19
CA THR A 426 19.27 -2.53 -3.09
C THR A 426 20.16 -3.70 -2.66
N THR A 427 19.60 -4.89 -2.49
CA THR A 427 20.35 -6.09 -2.07
C THR A 427 21.41 -6.49 -3.09
N ILE A 428 21.05 -6.49 -4.40
CA ILE A 428 21.97 -6.83 -5.49
C ILE A 428 23.17 -5.86 -5.54
N VAL A 429 22.97 -4.59 -5.22
CA VAL A 429 24.05 -3.58 -5.21
C VAL A 429 24.81 -3.61 -3.90
N TYR A 430 24.13 -3.75 -2.75
CA TYR A 430 24.69 -3.70 -1.42
C TYR A 430 25.69 -4.83 -1.17
N ALA A 431 25.30 -6.08 -1.37
CA ALA A 431 26.09 -7.25 -0.98
C ALA A 431 27.48 -7.31 -1.66
N PRO A 432 27.61 -7.08 -2.99
CA PRO A 432 28.92 -7.01 -3.65
C PRO A 432 29.74 -5.78 -3.29
N SER A 433 29.05 -4.64 -2.99
CA SER A 433 29.72 -3.37 -2.63
C SER A 433 30.36 -3.40 -1.24
N LEU A 434 29.94 -4.35 -0.37
CA LEU A 434 30.54 -4.53 0.95
C LEU A 434 31.87 -5.31 0.81
N ALA A 435 32.98 -4.58 0.73
CA ALA A 435 34.31 -5.13 0.63
C ALA A 435 34.67 -5.99 1.84
N ARG A 436 35.53 -6.99 1.64
CA ARG A 436 36.09 -7.76 2.76
C ARG A 436 36.94 -6.87 3.65
N ILE A 437 36.72 -6.95 4.96
CA ILE A 437 37.45 -6.18 5.96
C ILE A 437 38.45 -7.11 6.62
N PRO A 438 39.73 -6.76 6.64
CA PRO A 438 40.77 -7.56 7.30
C PRO A 438 40.43 -7.75 8.79
N GLY A 439 40.59 -8.99 9.27
CA GLY A 439 40.32 -9.33 10.68
C GLY A 439 38.88 -9.73 10.99
N ILE A 440 37.93 -9.67 10.03
CA ILE A 440 36.56 -10.16 10.20
C ILE A 440 36.43 -11.54 9.53
N GLY A 441 35.92 -12.51 10.30
CA GLY A 441 35.72 -13.88 9.82
C GLY A 441 34.70 -13.99 8.70
N PRO A 442 34.79 -15.03 7.83
CA PRO A 442 33.89 -15.19 6.69
C PRO A 442 32.39 -15.21 7.07
N GLY A 443 32.03 -15.94 8.14
CA GLY A 443 30.64 -16.04 8.60
C GLY A 443 30.04 -14.69 9.03
N ALA A 444 30.81 -13.88 9.76
CA ALA A 444 30.38 -12.53 10.14
C ALA A 444 30.23 -11.61 8.91
N MET A 445 31.11 -11.75 7.92
CA MET A 445 30.99 -11.01 6.66
C MET A 445 29.77 -11.45 5.85
N ASP A 446 29.47 -12.75 5.81
CA ASP A 446 28.29 -13.26 5.10
C ASP A 446 26.98 -12.81 5.77
N GLN A 447 26.95 -12.76 7.11
CA GLN A 447 25.84 -12.19 7.85
C GLN A 447 25.72 -10.66 7.60
N ALA A 448 26.81 -9.92 7.61
CA ALA A 448 26.81 -8.49 7.33
C ALA A 448 26.34 -8.16 5.90
N ARG A 449 26.52 -9.05 4.94
CA ARG A 449 26.06 -8.90 3.56
C ARG A 449 24.56 -9.08 3.37
N GLN A 450 23.86 -9.63 4.36
CA GLN A 450 22.40 -9.81 4.27
C GLN A 450 21.67 -8.46 4.26
N SER A 451 22.06 -7.51 5.12
CA SER A 451 21.45 -6.17 5.17
C SER A 451 22.32 -5.20 5.98
N LEU A 452 22.09 -3.89 5.82
CA LEU A 452 22.72 -2.87 6.65
C LEU A 452 22.39 -3.06 8.15
N ALA A 453 21.18 -3.50 8.47
CA ALA A 453 20.77 -3.75 9.86
C ALA A 453 21.56 -4.94 10.44
N SER A 454 21.73 -6.04 9.69
CA SER A 454 22.58 -7.18 10.08
C SER A 454 24.04 -6.76 10.22
N ALA A 455 24.56 -5.94 9.31
CA ALA A 455 25.91 -5.41 9.41
C ALA A 455 26.11 -4.54 10.67
N ALA A 456 25.10 -3.75 11.04
CA ALA A 456 25.14 -2.94 12.26
C ALA A 456 25.17 -3.82 13.52
N HIS A 457 24.40 -4.92 13.55
CA HIS A 457 24.41 -5.90 14.64
C HIS A 457 25.78 -6.58 14.78
N VAL A 458 26.29 -7.15 13.69
CA VAL A 458 27.62 -7.77 13.64
C VAL A 458 28.73 -6.78 14.05
N ALA A 459 28.62 -5.52 13.62
CA ALA A 459 29.59 -4.48 14.00
C ALA A 459 29.58 -4.18 15.50
N GLN A 460 28.42 -4.25 16.16
CA GLN A 460 28.30 -4.10 17.62
C GLN A 460 28.92 -5.29 18.36
N GLU A 461 28.71 -6.51 17.88
CA GLU A 461 29.27 -7.73 18.46
C GLU A 461 30.80 -7.75 18.36
N ILE A 462 31.37 -7.38 17.20
CA ILE A 462 32.84 -7.32 17.00
C ILE A 462 33.46 -6.19 17.84
N GLY A 463 32.79 -5.04 17.92
CA GLY A 463 33.27 -3.87 18.64
C GLY A 463 34.60 -3.28 18.10
N GLY A 464 35.14 -2.36 18.84
CA GLY A 464 36.46 -1.78 18.55
C GLY A 464 36.62 -1.14 17.17
N ALA A 465 37.84 -1.17 16.62
CA ALA A 465 38.15 -0.60 15.30
C ALA A 465 37.55 -1.42 14.15
N GLY A 466 37.48 -2.77 14.28
CA GLY A 466 36.92 -3.65 13.27
C GLY A 466 35.42 -3.44 13.07
N GLY A 467 34.64 -3.36 14.16
CA GLY A 467 33.20 -3.07 14.09
C GLY A 467 32.90 -1.70 13.48
N LYS A 468 33.66 -0.66 13.85
CA LYS A 468 33.53 0.69 13.25
C LYS A 468 33.84 0.67 11.76
N ALA A 469 34.87 -0.04 11.32
CA ALA A 469 35.24 -0.16 9.92
C ALA A 469 34.15 -0.91 9.13
N LEU A 470 33.55 -1.98 9.68
CA LEU A 470 32.44 -2.72 9.07
C LEU A 470 31.24 -1.82 8.90
N LEU A 471 30.83 -1.11 9.93
CA LEU A 471 29.63 -0.24 9.87
C LEU A 471 29.83 0.90 8.86
N ALA A 472 31.04 1.51 8.80
CA ALA A 472 31.32 2.56 7.83
C ALA A 472 31.25 2.03 6.39
N ALA A 473 31.85 0.86 6.11
CA ALA A 473 31.79 0.23 4.80
C ALA A 473 30.35 -0.18 4.42
N ALA A 474 29.58 -0.72 5.36
CA ALA A 474 28.18 -1.10 5.15
C ALA A 474 27.29 0.10 4.85
N ARG A 475 27.49 1.24 5.53
CA ARG A 475 26.78 2.49 5.24
C ARG A 475 27.04 3.00 3.82
N LEU A 476 28.29 2.98 3.36
CA LEU A 476 28.63 3.35 1.99
C LEU A 476 28.02 2.41 0.96
N ALA A 477 28.07 1.10 1.19
CA ALA A 477 27.45 0.10 0.33
C ALA A 477 25.92 0.30 0.25
N PHE A 478 25.26 0.60 1.38
CA PHE A 478 23.82 0.88 1.41
C PHE A 478 23.45 2.16 0.63
N VAL A 479 24.25 3.23 0.77
CA VAL A 479 24.05 4.47 0.00
C VAL A 479 24.15 4.20 -1.50
N SER A 480 25.08 3.35 -1.94
CA SER A 480 25.15 2.94 -3.36
C SER A 480 23.90 2.19 -3.83
N GLY A 481 23.35 1.30 -3.00
CA GLY A 481 22.08 0.63 -3.25
C GLY A 481 20.90 1.61 -3.30
N LEU A 482 20.83 2.54 -2.34
CA LEU A 482 19.82 3.60 -2.31
C LEU A 482 19.86 4.48 -3.56
N HIS A 483 21.04 4.90 -4.02
CA HIS A 483 21.20 5.66 -5.25
C HIS A 483 20.66 4.89 -6.46
N SER A 484 20.93 3.59 -6.55
CA SER A 484 20.41 2.75 -7.64
C SER A 484 18.88 2.70 -7.65
N THR A 485 18.24 2.55 -6.49
CA THR A 485 16.77 2.56 -6.38
C THR A 485 16.18 3.92 -6.69
N ILE A 486 16.84 5.01 -6.31
CA ILE A 486 16.43 6.38 -6.65
C ILE A 486 16.48 6.60 -8.16
N VAL A 487 17.57 6.19 -8.83
CA VAL A 487 17.70 6.30 -10.30
C VAL A 487 16.55 5.55 -10.99
N VAL A 488 16.29 4.32 -10.57
CA VAL A 488 15.17 3.52 -11.14
C VAL A 488 13.83 4.23 -10.91
N SER A 489 13.59 4.76 -9.71
CA SER A 489 12.34 5.47 -9.39
C SER A 489 12.20 6.77 -10.19
N VAL A 490 13.26 7.55 -10.34
CA VAL A 490 13.28 8.79 -11.15
C VAL A 490 12.99 8.48 -12.61
N LEU A 491 13.63 7.47 -13.18
CA LEU A 491 13.38 7.05 -14.56
C LEU A 491 11.94 6.53 -14.74
N LEU A 492 11.44 5.73 -13.82
CA LEU A 492 10.09 5.19 -13.85
C LEU A 492 9.03 6.30 -13.76
N LEU A 493 9.15 7.19 -12.78
CA LEU A 493 8.23 8.32 -12.61
C LEU A 493 8.33 9.31 -13.76
N GLY A 494 9.53 9.60 -14.24
CA GLY A 494 9.76 10.49 -15.39
C GLY A 494 9.16 9.95 -16.68
N THR A 495 9.40 8.67 -17.00
CA THR A 495 8.79 8.02 -18.18
C THR A 495 7.28 7.93 -18.06
N THR A 496 6.75 7.67 -16.85
CA THR A 496 5.31 7.67 -16.59
C THR A 496 4.72 9.08 -16.77
N ALA A 497 5.40 10.13 -16.28
CA ALA A 497 4.98 11.51 -16.49
C ALA A 497 4.87 11.86 -17.98
N LEU A 498 5.85 11.45 -18.79
CA LEU A 498 5.84 11.61 -20.23
C LEU A 498 4.70 10.81 -20.88
N ALA A 499 4.53 9.54 -20.50
CA ALA A 499 3.45 8.71 -21.02
C ALA A 499 2.08 9.31 -20.73
N VAL A 500 1.83 9.79 -19.51
CA VAL A 500 0.60 10.50 -19.13
C VAL A 500 0.43 11.78 -19.94
N ALA A 501 1.51 12.53 -20.17
CA ALA A 501 1.48 13.73 -20.96
C ALA A 501 1.07 13.51 -22.43
N PHE A 502 1.26 12.32 -22.97
CA PHE A 502 0.86 11.95 -24.33
C PHE A 502 -0.46 11.17 -24.40
N LEU A 503 -0.72 10.27 -23.44
CA LEU A 503 -1.86 9.34 -23.49
C LEU A 503 -3.14 9.92 -22.87
N VAL A 504 -3.04 10.81 -21.88
CA VAL A 504 -4.23 11.42 -21.26
C VAL A 504 -4.70 12.60 -22.12
N PRO A 505 -5.98 12.65 -22.53
CA PRO A 505 -6.53 13.75 -23.29
C PRO A 505 -6.35 15.09 -22.57
N GLY A 506 -5.85 16.10 -23.26
CA GLY A 506 -5.84 17.47 -22.77
C GLY A 506 -7.29 18.00 -22.64
N ARG A 507 -7.47 19.12 -21.94
CA ARG A 507 -8.77 19.83 -21.94
C ARG A 507 -9.18 20.06 -23.39
N SER A 508 -10.25 19.38 -23.86
CA SER A 508 -10.97 19.81 -25.06
C SER A 508 -11.47 21.25 -24.81
N ARG A 509 -11.23 22.15 -25.74
CA ARG A 509 -11.75 23.52 -25.73
C ARG A 509 -13.26 23.58 -26.01
N GLU A 510 -14.02 22.55 -25.64
CA GLU A 510 -15.47 22.51 -25.73
C GLU A 510 -16.11 23.27 -24.57
N GLY A 511 -16.24 24.56 -24.70
CA GLY A 511 -16.90 25.41 -23.71
C GLY A 511 -16.76 26.91 -23.98
N ARG A 512 -16.39 27.30 -25.20
CA ARG A 512 -16.26 28.72 -25.53
C ARG A 512 -17.07 29.20 -26.74
N ASP A 513 -17.83 28.33 -27.36
CA ASP A 513 -18.77 28.68 -28.43
C ASP A 513 -20.16 28.20 -28.09
N ASP A 514 -20.85 28.82 -27.15
CA ASP A 514 -22.29 28.90 -27.07
C ASP A 514 -22.67 30.03 -26.09
N SER A 515 -22.45 31.25 -26.50
CA SER A 515 -23.27 32.37 -26.01
C SER A 515 -23.54 33.29 -27.22
N PRO A 516 -24.81 33.35 -27.66
CA PRO A 516 -25.23 34.34 -28.64
C PRO A 516 -25.22 35.77 -28.08
#